data_3baa2118713950599b83da9cc7d4ab3e
#
_entry.id   3baa2118713950599b83da9cc7d4ab3e
#
_cell.length_a   1.000
_cell.length_b   1.000
_cell.length_c   1.000
_cell.angle_alpha   90.00
_cell.angle_beta   90.00
_cell.angle_gamma   90.00
#
_symmetry.space_group_name_H-M   'P 1'
#
loop_
_entity.id
_entity.type
_entity.pdbx_description
1 polymer ?
#
loop_
_entity_poly.entity_id
_entity_poly.type
_entity_poly.pdbx_seq_one_letter_code
_entity_poly.pdbx_strand_id
1 'polypeptide(L)'
;MQIGTVLCAKDAKRAIEFGAKFLMSPVLVKDILVGLSGDEALYIPGAMTPTEILSAFSMGAKIVKVYPVSALGGTKYISALKRPFAHIPMVASQGITIDLVGEYIAQGASAVVLSDAIFDKKAMSLRDFNAVHQLASRAALLGKEAVKRSGYVF
;
A
#
# COMPACT_ATOMS: atom_id res chain seq x y z
N MET A 1 11.81 4.47 -7.28
CA MET A 1 10.55 4.63 -8.03
C MET A 1 9.58 3.51 -7.63
N GLN A 2 8.29 3.80 -7.56
CA GLN A 2 7.22 2.84 -7.27
C GLN A 2 6.44 2.56 -8.54
N ILE A 3 6.14 1.30 -8.83
CA ILE A 3 5.30 0.89 -9.96
C ILE A 3 4.12 0.07 -9.44
N GLY A 4 2.91 0.50 -9.80
CA GLY A 4 1.66 -0.17 -9.45
C GLY A 4 1.04 -0.90 -10.64
N THR A 5 0.16 -1.85 -10.31
CA THR A 5 -0.58 -2.69 -11.26
C THR A 5 0.34 -3.57 -12.11
N VAL A 6 1.30 -4.23 -11.46
CA VAL A 6 2.16 -5.23 -12.10
C VAL A 6 1.47 -6.58 -12.03
N LEU A 7 1.19 -7.20 -13.18
CA LEU A 7 0.39 -8.43 -13.28
C LEU A 7 1.16 -9.65 -13.80
N CYS A 8 2.43 -9.50 -14.16
CA CYS A 8 3.26 -10.63 -14.60
C CYS A 8 4.73 -10.43 -14.25
N ALA A 9 5.47 -11.54 -14.16
CA ALA A 9 6.90 -11.53 -13.84
C ALA A 9 7.76 -10.78 -14.87
N LYS A 10 7.36 -10.78 -16.14
CA LYS A 10 8.07 -10.05 -17.21
C LYS A 10 8.07 -8.54 -16.96
N ASP A 11 6.90 -7.99 -16.62
CA ASP A 11 6.76 -6.55 -16.34
C ASP A 11 7.44 -6.18 -15.02
N ALA A 12 7.42 -7.09 -14.02
CA ALA A 12 8.15 -6.93 -12.78
C ALA A 12 9.66 -6.78 -13.01
N LYS A 13 10.26 -7.67 -13.80
CA LYS A 13 11.68 -7.62 -14.16
C LYS A 13 12.02 -6.31 -14.88
N ARG A 14 11.24 -5.95 -15.90
CA ARG A 14 11.42 -4.68 -16.61
C ARG A 14 11.35 -3.47 -15.67
N ALA A 15 10.39 -3.46 -14.76
CA ALA A 15 10.26 -2.37 -13.79
C ALA A 15 11.53 -2.23 -12.92
N ILE A 16 12.10 -3.35 -12.48
CA ILE A 16 13.33 -3.38 -11.68
C ILE A 16 14.53 -2.87 -12.49
N GLU A 17 14.67 -3.30 -13.74
CA GLU A 17 15.71 -2.80 -14.66
C GLU A 17 15.65 -1.27 -14.82
N PHE A 18 14.45 -0.69 -14.79
CA PHE A 18 14.24 0.76 -14.76
C PHE A 18 14.33 1.40 -13.36
N GLY A 19 14.83 0.67 -12.36
CA GLY A 19 15.10 1.19 -11.02
C GLY A 19 13.89 1.24 -10.08
N ALA A 20 12.84 0.44 -10.33
CA ALA A 20 11.76 0.31 -9.37
C ALA A 20 12.26 -0.34 -8.07
N LYS A 21 11.91 0.23 -6.93
CA LYS A 21 12.20 -0.31 -5.59
C LYS A 21 10.96 -0.92 -4.93
N PHE A 22 9.77 -0.59 -5.43
CA PHE A 22 8.50 -1.11 -4.96
C PHE A 22 7.65 -1.53 -6.16
N LEU A 23 7.10 -2.74 -6.09
CA LEU A 23 6.16 -3.29 -7.06
C LEU A 23 4.86 -3.61 -6.35
N MET A 24 3.73 -3.21 -6.91
CA MET A 24 2.41 -3.50 -6.36
C MET A 24 1.53 -4.19 -7.38
N SER A 25 0.74 -5.15 -6.91
CA SER A 25 -0.32 -5.80 -7.67
C SER A 25 -1.67 -5.61 -6.98
N PRO A 26 -2.80 -5.67 -7.68
CA PRO A 26 -4.13 -5.71 -7.07
C PRO A 26 -4.45 -7.06 -6.43
N VAL A 27 -3.71 -8.10 -6.81
CA VAL A 27 -3.86 -9.49 -6.38
C VAL A 27 -2.49 -10.12 -6.11
N LEU A 28 -2.47 -11.31 -5.52
CA LEU A 28 -1.25 -12.10 -5.41
C LEU A 28 -0.88 -12.72 -6.78
N VAL A 29 0.24 -12.28 -7.35
CA VAL A 29 0.85 -12.90 -8.53
C VAL A 29 2.03 -13.74 -8.08
N LYS A 30 1.82 -15.06 -8.00
CA LYS A 30 2.81 -16.00 -7.44
C LYS A 30 4.17 -15.94 -8.14
N ASP A 31 4.16 -15.85 -9.46
CA ASP A 31 5.38 -15.82 -10.27
C ASP A 31 6.25 -14.57 -9.98
N ILE A 32 5.64 -13.47 -9.59
CA ILE A 32 6.37 -12.28 -9.16
C ILE A 32 7.00 -12.55 -7.78
N LEU A 33 6.21 -13.06 -6.84
CA LEU A 33 6.68 -13.31 -5.47
C LEU A 33 7.84 -14.31 -5.41
N VAL A 34 7.72 -15.41 -6.15
CA VAL A 34 8.76 -16.46 -6.22
C VAL A 34 9.94 -16.03 -7.08
N GLY A 35 9.71 -15.27 -8.15
CA GLY A 35 10.76 -14.85 -9.08
C GLY A 35 11.63 -13.69 -8.60
N LEU A 36 11.23 -12.98 -7.55
CA LEU A 36 12.02 -11.94 -6.89
C LEU A 36 12.82 -12.55 -5.73
N SER A 37 13.82 -13.36 -6.08
CA SER A 37 14.77 -13.90 -5.11
C SER A 37 15.86 -12.86 -4.83
N GLY A 38 15.67 -12.02 -3.82
CA GLY A 38 16.64 -11.03 -3.38
C GLY A 38 16.01 -9.70 -2.97
N ASP A 39 16.85 -8.77 -2.50
CA ASP A 39 16.44 -7.44 -2.04
C ASP A 39 16.37 -6.39 -3.19
N GLU A 40 16.17 -6.82 -4.44
CA GLU A 40 16.18 -5.93 -5.61
C GLU A 40 15.02 -4.94 -5.56
N ALA A 41 13.81 -5.43 -5.24
CA ALA A 41 12.62 -4.62 -5.06
C ALA A 41 11.64 -5.28 -4.08
N LEU A 42 10.93 -4.49 -3.29
CA LEU A 42 9.86 -4.97 -2.43
C LEU A 42 8.59 -5.21 -3.25
N TYR A 43 8.14 -6.46 -3.34
CA TYR A 43 6.86 -6.81 -3.91
C TYR A 43 5.75 -6.78 -2.85
N ILE A 44 4.67 -6.07 -3.14
CA ILE A 44 3.51 -5.88 -2.27
C ILE A 44 2.27 -6.44 -2.99
N PRO A 45 1.94 -7.72 -2.79
CA PRO A 45 0.75 -8.35 -3.38
C PRO A 45 -0.54 -7.79 -2.79
N GLY A 46 -1.58 -7.72 -3.61
CA GLY A 46 -2.93 -7.36 -3.19
C GLY A 46 -3.70 -8.56 -2.66
N ALA A 47 -4.59 -8.29 -1.70
CA ALA A 47 -5.52 -9.26 -1.12
C ALA A 47 -6.79 -8.56 -0.65
N MET A 48 -7.92 -9.26 -0.73
CA MET A 48 -9.22 -8.80 -0.24
C MET A 48 -9.64 -9.51 1.05
N THR A 49 -9.28 -10.77 1.21
CA THR A 49 -9.79 -11.67 2.24
C THR A 49 -8.70 -12.11 3.22
N PRO A 50 -9.08 -12.53 4.45
CA PRO A 50 -8.15 -13.12 5.42
C PRO A 50 -7.34 -14.29 4.85
N THR A 51 -7.97 -15.15 4.03
CA THR A 51 -7.30 -16.30 3.41
C THR A 51 -6.22 -15.85 2.43
N GLU A 52 -6.50 -14.87 1.59
CA GLU A 52 -5.52 -14.33 0.65
C GLU A 52 -4.35 -13.64 1.36
N ILE A 53 -4.63 -12.89 2.44
CA ILE A 53 -3.60 -12.24 3.26
C ILE A 53 -2.66 -13.28 3.85
N LEU A 54 -3.23 -14.31 4.51
CA LEU A 54 -2.43 -15.38 5.10
C LEU A 54 -1.64 -16.15 4.04
N SER A 55 -2.26 -16.45 2.89
CA SER A 55 -1.60 -17.14 1.77
C SER A 55 -0.42 -16.35 1.23
N ALA A 56 -0.60 -15.05 0.98
CA ALA A 56 0.48 -14.19 0.50
C ALA A 56 1.64 -14.13 1.50
N PHE A 57 1.35 -13.98 2.79
CA PHE A 57 2.35 -13.91 3.84
C PHE A 57 3.09 -15.25 4.00
N SER A 58 2.37 -16.38 4.02
CA SER A 58 2.94 -17.72 4.11
C SER A 58 3.84 -18.08 2.91
N MET A 59 3.60 -17.46 1.75
CA MET A 59 4.44 -17.58 0.56
C MET A 59 5.66 -16.64 0.56
N GLY A 60 5.87 -15.85 1.63
CA GLY A 60 7.04 -15.01 1.80
C GLY A 60 6.84 -13.52 1.49
N ALA A 61 5.60 -13.06 1.26
CA ALA A 61 5.36 -11.61 1.15
C ALA A 61 5.72 -10.91 2.46
N LYS A 62 6.61 -9.94 2.42
CA LYS A 62 7.03 -9.16 3.61
C LYS A 62 5.92 -8.23 4.11
N ILE A 63 5.00 -7.84 3.23
CA ILE A 63 3.86 -6.95 3.49
C ILE A 63 2.76 -7.23 2.48
N VAL A 64 1.49 -7.10 2.87
CA VAL A 64 0.33 -7.37 2.00
C VAL A 64 -0.52 -6.13 1.85
N LYS A 65 -0.96 -5.83 0.63
CA LYS A 65 -1.84 -4.70 0.33
C LYS A 65 -3.31 -5.12 0.44
N VAL A 66 -4.04 -4.53 1.38
CA VAL A 66 -5.51 -4.69 1.48
C VAL A 66 -6.16 -3.76 0.45
N TYR A 67 -6.78 -4.34 -0.58
CA TYR A 67 -7.29 -3.62 -1.75
C TYR A 67 -8.57 -4.28 -2.30
N PRO A 68 -9.59 -3.51 -2.63
CA PRO A 68 -9.81 -2.08 -2.37
C PRO A 68 -10.37 -1.83 -0.96
N VAL A 69 -9.59 -1.21 -0.07
CA VAL A 69 -9.92 -1.19 1.36
C VAL A 69 -11.22 -0.44 1.69
N SER A 70 -11.55 0.61 0.97
CA SER A 70 -12.79 1.38 1.21
C SER A 70 -14.04 0.55 0.93
N ALA A 71 -14.03 -0.29 -0.11
CA ALA A 71 -15.14 -1.18 -0.45
C ALA A 71 -15.31 -2.34 0.55
N LEU A 72 -14.26 -2.65 1.32
CA LEU A 72 -14.25 -3.74 2.30
C LEU A 72 -14.64 -3.29 3.72
N GLY A 73 -14.90 -2.01 3.93
CA GLY A 73 -15.27 -1.46 5.24
C GLY A 73 -14.25 -0.51 5.88
N GLY A 74 -13.22 -0.12 5.13
CA GLY A 74 -12.30 0.94 5.53
C GLY A 74 -11.46 0.59 6.75
N THR A 75 -11.33 1.55 7.67
CA THR A 75 -10.54 1.43 8.90
C THR A 75 -11.02 0.30 9.81
N LYS A 76 -12.33 0.05 9.86
CA LYS A 76 -12.92 -1.05 10.63
C LYS A 76 -12.48 -2.41 10.11
N TYR A 77 -12.33 -2.55 8.80
CA TYR A 77 -11.86 -3.79 8.21
C TYR A 77 -10.39 -4.06 8.53
N ILE A 78 -9.54 -3.04 8.45
CA ILE A 78 -8.13 -3.16 8.88
C ILE A 78 -8.07 -3.58 10.36
N SER A 79 -8.82 -2.95 11.24
CA SER A 79 -8.88 -3.31 12.66
C SER A 79 -9.30 -4.76 12.87
N ALA A 80 -10.32 -5.23 12.15
CA ALA A 80 -10.77 -6.62 12.20
C ALA A 80 -9.71 -7.62 11.75
N LEU A 81 -9.00 -7.33 10.66
CA LEU A 81 -7.90 -8.14 10.16
C LEU A 81 -6.71 -8.20 11.13
N LYS A 82 -6.40 -7.09 11.78
CA LYS A 82 -5.27 -7.02 12.70
C LYS A 82 -5.46 -7.81 14.00
N ARG A 83 -6.69 -8.17 14.36
CA ARG A 83 -6.93 -9.03 15.54
C ARG A 83 -6.28 -10.41 15.39
N PRO A 84 -6.57 -11.21 14.35
CA PRO A 84 -5.92 -12.51 14.15
C PRO A 84 -4.52 -12.38 13.52
N PHE A 85 -4.23 -11.30 12.79
CA PHE A 85 -3.00 -11.13 12.00
C PHE A 85 -2.16 -9.94 12.48
N ALA A 86 -2.00 -9.78 13.80
CA ALA A 86 -1.20 -8.69 14.36
C ALA A 86 0.23 -8.65 13.81
N HIS A 87 0.81 -9.82 13.51
CA HIS A 87 2.16 -10.00 13.02
C HIS A 87 2.33 -9.75 11.51
N ILE A 88 1.23 -9.67 10.72
CA ILE A 88 1.32 -9.44 9.27
C ILE A 88 1.30 -7.94 9.00
N PRO A 89 2.35 -7.35 8.41
CA PRO A 89 2.31 -5.97 7.96
C PRO A 89 1.30 -5.79 6.82
N MET A 90 0.46 -4.75 6.92
CA MET A 90 -0.60 -4.49 5.93
C MET A 90 -0.54 -3.05 5.42
N VAL A 91 -0.69 -2.88 4.11
CA VAL A 91 -0.85 -1.59 3.45
C VAL A 91 -2.33 -1.41 3.11
N ALA A 92 -2.95 -0.35 3.62
CA ALA A 92 -4.29 0.03 3.21
C ALA A 92 -4.25 0.81 1.89
N SER A 93 -5.06 0.44 0.90
CA SER A 93 -5.01 1.05 -0.42
C SER A 93 -6.40 1.22 -1.03
N GLN A 94 -6.62 2.35 -1.67
CA GLN A 94 -7.78 2.77 -2.46
C GLN A 94 -8.95 3.29 -1.63
N GLY A 95 -9.47 4.47 -2.06
CA GLY A 95 -10.60 5.16 -1.44
C GLY A 95 -10.28 5.78 -0.09
N ILE A 96 -9.01 6.09 0.18
CA ILE A 96 -8.54 6.73 1.41
C ILE A 96 -8.41 8.23 1.17
N THR A 97 -9.06 9.03 2.00
CA THR A 97 -8.85 10.48 2.03
C THR A 97 -7.64 10.85 2.89
N ILE A 98 -7.06 12.03 2.65
CA ILE A 98 -5.89 12.49 3.41
C ILE A 98 -6.19 12.55 4.91
N ASP A 99 -7.38 12.96 5.30
CA ASP A 99 -7.78 13.10 6.71
C ASP A 99 -7.90 11.75 7.43
N LEU A 100 -8.13 10.66 6.70
CA LEU A 100 -8.23 9.29 7.26
C LEU A 100 -6.88 8.60 7.43
N VAL A 101 -5.79 9.17 6.92
CA VAL A 101 -4.44 8.55 7.01
C VAL A 101 -4.11 8.16 8.45
N GLY A 102 -4.31 9.09 9.39
CA GLY A 102 -4.02 8.85 10.80
C GLY A 102 -4.86 7.73 11.40
N GLU A 103 -6.13 7.63 11.04
CA GLU A 103 -7.03 6.60 11.53
C GLU A 103 -6.62 5.21 11.01
N TYR A 104 -6.28 5.06 9.72
CA TYR A 104 -5.80 3.80 9.19
C TYR A 104 -4.56 3.29 9.93
N ILE A 105 -3.60 4.16 10.21
CA ILE A 105 -2.39 3.81 10.98
C ILE A 105 -2.78 3.41 12.40
N ALA A 106 -3.65 4.17 13.08
CA ALA A 106 -4.11 3.86 14.43
C ALA A 106 -4.85 2.52 14.52
N GLN A 107 -5.54 2.10 13.45
CA GLN A 107 -6.19 0.79 13.35
C GLN A 107 -5.24 -0.35 12.94
N GLY A 108 -3.95 -0.08 12.81
CA GLY A 108 -2.91 -1.08 12.62
C GLY A 108 -2.41 -1.25 11.20
N ALA A 109 -2.80 -0.39 10.25
CA ALA A 109 -2.14 -0.36 8.94
C ALA A 109 -0.69 0.07 9.11
N SER A 110 0.25 -0.67 8.53
CA SER A 110 1.68 -0.33 8.54
C SER A 110 1.99 0.84 7.60
N ALA A 111 1.18 1.00 6.55
CA ALA A 111 1.26 2.10 5.60
C ALA A 111 -0.09 2.33 4.92
N VAL A 112 -0.24 3.48 4.28
CA VAL A 112 -1.38 3.80 3.41
C VAL A 112 -0.88 4.19 2.02
N VAL A 113 -1.62 3.82 0.99
CA VAL A 113 -1.38 4.25 -0.39
C VAL A 113 -2.50 5.16 -0.82
N LEU A 114 -2.13 6.39 -1.13
CA LEU A 114 -3.02 7.41 -1.65
C LEU A 114 -2.75 7.62 -3.13
N SER A 115 -3.79 7.58 -3.94
CA SER A 115 -3.72 7.91 -5.36
C SER A 115 -4.63 9.09 -5.68
N ASP A 116 -5.93 8.86 -5.72
CA ASP A 116 -6.93 9.85 -6.12
C ASP A 116 -6.98 11.06 -5.17
N ALA A 117 -6.64 10.85 -3.89
CA ALA A 117 -6.57 11.93 -2.90
C ALA A 117 -5.38 12.89 -3.10
N ILE A 118 -4.32 12.44 -3.81
CA ILE A 118 -3.13 13.25 -4.13
C ILE A 118 -3.23 13.77 -5.56
N PHE A 119 -3.53 12.89 -6.51
CA PHE A 119 -3.66 13.21 -7.93
C PHE A 119 -5.10 13.62 -8.23
N ASP A 120 -5.54 14.71 -7.60
CA ASP A 120 -6.88 15.28 -7.81
C ASP A 120 -7.14 15.56 -9.30
N LYS A 121 -8.30 15.13 -9.80
CA LYS A 121 -8.63 15.22 -11.24
C LYS A 121 -8.57 16.66 -11.78
N LYS A 122 -9.00 17.64 -10.97
CA LYS A 122 -8.99 19.06 -11.37
C LYS A 122 -7.56 19.59 -11.38
N ALA A 123 -6.77 19.32 -10.34
CA ALA A 123 -5.37 19.71 -10.29
C ALA A 123 -4.57 19.08 -11.45
N MET A 124 -4.81 17.80 -11.74
CA MET A 124 -4.15 17.10 -12.85
C MET A 124 -4.55 17.69 -14.21
N SER A 125 -5.84 17.99 -14.44
CA SER A 125 -6.31 18.58 -15.70
C SER A 125 -5.74 19.99 -15.95
N LEU A 126 -5.56 20.76 -14.89
CA LEU A 126 -4.96 22.10 -14.91
C LEU A 126 -3.44 22.11 -14.85
N ARG A 127 -2.80 20.94 -14.72
CA ARG A 127 -1.36 20.78 -14.46
C ARG A 127 -0.87 21.58 -13.24
N ASP A 128 -1.72 21.69 -12.24
CA ASP A 128 -1.40 22.37 -10.99
C ASP A 128 -0.56 21.44 -10.08
N PHE A 129 0.72 21.33 -10.41
CA PHE A 129 1.65 20.50 -9.65
C PHE A 129 1.90 21.04 -8.23
N ASN A 130 1.66 22.33 -7.98
CA ASN A 130 1.76 22.90 -6.64
C ASN A 130 0.64 22.36 -5.74
N ALA A 131 -0.59 22.28 -6.22
CA ALA A 131 -1.69 21.66 -5.49
C ALA A 131 -1.40 20.18 -5.18
N VAL A 132 -0.91 19.41 -6.17
CA VAL A 132 -0.50 18.00 -5.96
C VAL A 132 0.60 17.89 -4.90
N HIS A 133 1.60 18.77 -4.95
CA HIS A 133 2.68 18.79 -3.96
C HIS A 133 2.17 19.11 -2.56
N GLN A 134 1.26 20.06 -2.40
CA GLN A 134 0.66 20.42 -1.10
C GLN A 134 -0.14 19.25 -0.53
N LEU A 135 -0.96 18.57 -1.35
CA LEU A 135 -1.71 17.39 -0.92
C LEU A 135 -0.78 16.26 -0.48
N ALA A 136 0.27 15.97 -1.24
CA ALA A 136 1.27 14.97 -0.90
C ALA A 136 2.02 15.30 0.40
N SER A 137 2.42 16.55 0.57
CA SER A 137 3.12 17.03 1.76
C SER A 137 2.25 16.92 3.02
N ARG A 138 0.97 17.31 2.92
CA ARG A 138 -0.01 17.17 4.00
C ARG A 138 -0.20 15.69 4.38
N ALA A 139 -0.39 14.82 3.41
CA ALA A 139 -0.55 13.39 3.64
C ALA A 139 0.69 12.78 4.32
N ALA A 140 1.90 13.14 3.87
CA ALA A 140 3.14 12.67 4.46
C ALA A 140 3.31 13.15 5.92
N LEU A 141 2.93 14.40 6.22
CA LEU A 141 2.97 14.94 7.58
C LEU A 141 2.04 14.17 8.50
N LEU A 142 0.77 13.99 8.11
CA LEU A 142 -0.22 13.24 8.90
C LEU A 142 0.21 11.79 9.13
N GLY A 143 0.79 11.14 8.12
CA GLY A 143 1.34 9.79 8.27
C GLY A 143 2.49 9.73 9.29
N LYS A 144 3.44 10.65 9.22
CA LYS A 144 4.55 10.74 10.18
C LYS A 144 4.06 10.97 11.62
N GLU A 145 3.10 11.85 11.80
CA GLU A 145 2.51 12.13 13.12
C GLU A 145 1.77 10.91 13.67
N ALA A 146 1.00 10.22 12.83
CA ALA A 146 0.27 9.03 13.23
C ALA A 146 1.21 7.90 13.69
N VAL A 147 2.29 7.65 12.95
CA VAL A 147 3.32 6.66 13.33
C VAL A 147 3.97 7.02 14.66
N LYS A 148 4.32 8.29 14.89
CA LYS A 148 4.88 8.74 16.18
C LYS A 148 3.92 8.49 17.36
N ARG A 149 2.61 8.69 17.15
CA ARG A 149 1.58 8.48 18.20
C ARG A 149 1.32 7.01 18.47
N SER A 150 1.43 6.15 17.46
CA SER A 150 1.17 4.71 17.61
C SER A 150 2.29 3.94 18.30
N GLY A 151 3.46 4.56 18.52
CA GLY A 151 4.60 3.90 19.14
C GLY A 151 5.24 2.80 18.29
N TYR A 152 4.87 2.67 17.03
CA TYR A 152 5.52 1.74 16.11
C TYR A 152 6.96 2.23 15.84
N VAL A 153 7.93 1.50 16.41
CA VAL A 153 9.34 1.58 16.01
C VAL A 153 9.53 0.52 14.92
N PHE A 154 9.87 0.95 13.71
CA PHE A 154 10.25 0.06 12.61
C PHE A 154 11.66 -0.47 12.80
#